data_817c81c5c711a9801f182d3c20336c28
#
_entry.id   817c81c5c711a9801f182d3c20336c28
#
_cell.length_a   1.000
_cell.length_b   1.000
_cell.length_c   1.000
_cell.angle_alpha   90.00
_cell.angle_beta   90.00
_cell.angle_gamma   90.00
#
_symmetry.space_group_name_H-M   'P 1'
#
loop_
_entity.id
_entity.type
_entity.pdbx_description
1 polymer ?
#
loop_
_entity_poly.entity_id
_entity_poly.type
_entity_poly.pdbx_seq_one_letter_code
_entity_poly.pdbx_strand_id
1 'polypeptide(L)'
;MASTQFTANSNGEKGGKKFGFWALIIVITLAVLILIFNSFTVVNEGYIGVKYQFGKIVSSDLSAGLNMHIPFIEEIQQVDTREQIYSVQTDAYTSDTQTVDNLGLKLNYYYDGTKLPEIIRTIGISNVETKLLVPNVAKI
;
A
#
# COMPACT_ATOMS: atom_id res chain seq x y z
N MET A 1 -24.67 67.16 43.09
CA MET A 1 -24.51 66.42 41.76
C MET A 1 -23.23 65.63 41.82
N ALA A 2 -23.34 64.36 42.05
CA ALA A 2 -22.19 63.42 42.13
C ALA A 2 -22.05 62.73 40.75
N SER A 3 -20.95 63.06 40.07
CA SER A 3 -20.60 62.38 38.80
C SER A 3 -19.85 61.09 39.10
N THR A 4 -20.55 59.97 38.85
CA THR A 4 -19.95 58.62 38.96
C THR A 4 -19.04 58.41 37.79
N GLN A 5 -17.74 58.32 38.00
CA GLN A 5 -16.72 57.95 37.03
C GLN A 5 -16.77 56.41 36.88
N PHE A 6 -17.26 55.96 35.74
CA PHE A 6 -17.18 54.56 35.34
C PHE A 6 -15.79 54.28 34.78
N THR A 7 -14.92 53.69 35.61
CA THR A 7 -13.61 53.18 35.14
C THR A 7 -13.79 51.82 34.47
N ALA A 8 -13.73 51.82 33.16
CA ALA A 8 -13.68 50.58 32.38
C ALA A 8 -12.32 49.88 32.62
N ASN A 9 -12.37 48.76 33.32
CA ASN A 9 -11.20 47.92 33.56
C ASN A 9 -10.83 47.13 32.30
N SER A 10 -9.79 47.57 31.59
CA SER A 10 -9.30 46.95 30.32
C SER A 10 -8.20 45.90 30.53
N ASN A 11 -8.35 45.03 31.52
CA ASN A 11 -7.32 44.01 31.82
C ASN A 11 -7.59 42.63 31.21
N GLY A 12 -8.43 42.54 30.14
CA GLY A 12 -8.85 41.25 29.57
C GLY A 12 -8.02 40.69 28.37
N GLU A 13 -7.11 41.44 27.75
CA GLU A 13 -6.58 41.05 26.41
C GLU A 13 -5.19 40.42 26.34
N LYS A 14 -4.45 40.33 27.45
CA LYS A 14 -3.08 39.76 27.37
C LYS A 14 -2.99 38.25 27.57
N GLY A 15 -4.04 37.58 28.01
CA GLY A 15 -4.09 36.14 28.23
C GLY A 15 -4.37 35.34 26.95
N GLY A 16 -5.19 35.85 26.02
CA GLY A 16 -5.66 35.14 24.84
C GLY A 16 -4.56 34.83 23.82
N LYS A 17 -3.61 35.73 23.63
CA LYS A 17 -2.52 35.51 22.65
C LYS A 17 -1.53 34.42 23.09
N LYS A 18 -1.23 34.32 24.37
CA LYS A 18 -0.38 33.26 24.91
C LYS A 18 -1.09 31.89 24.89
N PHE A 19 -2.37 31.85 25.20
CA PHE A 19 -3.17 30.66 25.15
C PHE A 19 -3.29 30.13 23.72
N GLY A 20 -3.54 31.00 22.74
CA GLY A 20 -3.56 30.62 21.31
C GLY A 20 -2.22 30.08 20.81
N PHE A 21 -1.11 30.65 21.24
CA PHE A 21 0.24 30.19 20.91
C PHE A 21 0.52 28.79 21.47
N TRP A 22 0.19 28.54 22.72
CA TRP A 22 0.33 27.21 23.33
C TRP A 22 -0.58 26.17 22.69
N ALA A 23 -1.83 26.53 22.36
CA ALA A 23 -2.75 25.65 21.63
C ALA A 23 -2.21 25.28 20.25
N LEU A 24 -1.61 26.24 19.54
CA LEU A 24 -0.99 26.00 18.23
C LEU A 24 0.21 25.04 18.34
N ILE A 25 1.06 25.18 19.36
CA ILE A 25 2.18 24.27 19.61
C ILE A 25 1.66 22.84 19.85
N ILE A 26 0.63 22.70 20.68
CA ILE A 26 0.03 21.38 20.98
C ILE A 26 -0.52 20.74 19.69
N VAL A 27 -1.23 21.47 18.85
CA VAL A 27 -1.76 20.98 17.58
C VAL A 27 -0.64 20.53 16.63
N ILE A 28 0.42 21.34 16.50
CA ILE A 28 1.57 20.98 15.66
C ILE A 28 2.27 19.73 16.19
N THR A 29 2.49 19.65 17.50
CA THR A 29 3.12 18.48 18.13
C THR A 29 2.28 17.22 17.90
N LEU A 30 0.96 17.32 18.06
CA LEU A 30 0.04 16.20 17.81
C LEU A 30 0.07 15.78 16.34
N ALA A 31 0.09 16.73 15.40
CA ALA A 31 0.17 16.45 13.97
C ALA A 31 1.48 15.73 13.61
N VAL A 32 2.62 16.17 14.12
CA VAL A 32 3.92 15.54 13.92
C VAL A 32 3.91 14.11 14.50
N LEU A 33 3.33 13.91 15.67
CA LEU A 33 3.24 12.60 16.31
C LEU A 33 2.41 11.63 15.47
N ILE A 34 1.29 12.08 14.92
CA ILE A 34 0.45 11.29 14.00
C ILE A 34 1.25 10.91 12.74
N LEU A 35 2.02 11.83 12.16
CA LEU A 35 2.86 11.55 11.00
C LEU A 35 3.92 10.47 11.29
N ILE A 36 4.58 10.54 12.45
CA ILE A 36 5.58 9.56 12.86
C ILE A 36 4.94 8.16 12.98
N PHE A 37 3.79 8.04 13.64
CA PHE A 37 3.12 6.75 13.79
C PHE A 37 2.63 6.17 12.47
N ASN A 38 2.24 6.99 11.50
CA ASN A 38 1.84 6.55 10.17
C ASN A 38 3.02 6.31 9.20
N SER A 39 4.26 6.53 9.64
CA SER A 39 5.46 6.35 8.82
C SER A 39 5.98 4.91 8.77
N PHE A 40 5.35 3.98 9.49
CA PHE A 40 5.78 2.60 9.58
C PHE A 40 4.74 1.65 9.01
N THR A 41 5.21 0.70 8.20
CA THR A 41 4.39 -0.41 7.68
C THR A 41 5.11 -1.73 7.90
N VAL A 42 4.39 -2.73 8.33
CA VAL A 42 4.92 -4.09 8.53
C VAL A 42 4.63 -4.90 7.27
N VAL A 43 5.68 -5.44 6.65
CA VAL A 43 5.59 -6.42 5.58
C VAL A 43 5.61 -7.81 6.22
N ASN A 44 4.62 -8.63 5.92
CA ASN A 44 4.48 -9.97 6.47
C ASN A 44 5.49 -10.95 5.85
N GLU A 45 5.82 -12.03 6.57
CA GLU A 45 6.64 -13.09 6.01
C GLU A 45 5.95 -13.79 4.82
N GLY A 46 6.72 -14.12 3.78
CA GLY A 46 6.20 -14.64 2.52
C GLY A 46 5.69 -13.57 1.57
N TYR A 47 5.83 -12.30 1.94
CA TYR A 47 5.53 -11.14 1.10
C TYR A 47 6.78 -10.31 0.86
N ILE A 48 6.82 -9.66 -0.28
CA ILE A 48 7.80 -8.62 -0.59
C ILE A 48 7.06 -7.29 -0.70
N GLY A 49 7.60 -6.27 -0.03
CA GLY A 49 7.07 -4.92 -0.11
C GLY A 49 7.58 -4.19 -1.35
N VAL A 50 6.66 -3.64 -2.12
CA VAL A 50 6.95 -2.74 -3.25
C VAL A 50 6.58 -1.34 -2.84
N LYS A 51 7.57 -0.45 -2.81
CA LYS A 51 7.38 0.96 -2.45
C LYS A 51 7.08 1.78 -3.69
N TYR A 52 5.97 2.45 -3.67
CA TYR A 52 5.54 3.42 -4.67
C TYR A 52 5.72 4.84 -4.13
N GLN A 53 6.18 5.74 -4.96
CA GLN A 53 6.22 7.17 -4.70
C GLN A 53 5.49 7.88 -5.84
N PHE A 54 4.39 8.53 -5.55
CA PHE A 54 3.53 9.15 -6.55
C PHE A 54 3.19 8.23 -7.73
N GLY A 55 2.91 6.96 -7.44
CA GLY A 55 2.58 5.95 -8.45
C GLY A 55 3.77 5.37 -9.22
N LYS A 56 5.01 5.77 -8.91
CA LYS A 56 6.23 5.19 -9.48
C LYS A 56 6.88 4.22 -8.49
N ILE A 57 7.35 3.09 -8.99
CA ILE A 57 8.12 2.14 -8.18
C ILE A 57 9.49 2.74 -7.87
N VAL A 58 9.76 2.91 -6.58
CA VAL A 58 11.06 3.40 -6.07
C VAL A 58 11.90 2.26 -5.55
N SER A 59 11.28 1.31 -4.85
CA SER A 59 11.94 0.11 -4.34
C SER A 59 10.95 -1.05 -4.41
N SER A 60 11.44 -2.24 -4.69
CA SER A 60 10.60 -3.43 -4.90
C SER A 60 11.16 -4.68 -4.23
N ASP A 61 12.05 -4.49 -3.28
CA ASP A 61 12.77 -5.53 -2.54
C ASP A 61 12.70 -5.34 -1.02
N LEU A 62 11.64 -4.68 -0.53
CA LEU A 62 11.48 -4.52 0.92
C LEU A 62 11.17 -5.89 1.54
N SER A 63 12.12 -6.36 2.33
CA SER A 63 11.99 -7.62 3.06
C SER A 63 10.91 -7.56 4.14
N ALA A 64 10.48 -8.74 4.58
CA ALA A 64 9.55 -8.87 5.70
C ALA A 64 10.08 -8.17 6.96
N GLY A 65 9.19 -7.56 7.71
CA GLY A 65 9.45 -6.82 8.93
C GLY A 65 8.99 -5.36 8.85
N LEU A 66 9.52 -4.54 9.73
CA LEU A 66 9.17 -3.13 9.84
C LEU A 66 9.88 -2.30 8.76
N ASN A 67 9.12 -1.67 7.90
CA ASN A 67 9.62 -0.81 6.85
C ASN A 67 9.13 0.62 7.05
N MET A 68 10.00 1.60 6.79
CA MET A 68 9.66 3.01 6.88
C MET A 68 9.23 3.55 5.52
N HIS A 69 8.21 4.40 5.53
CA HIS A 69 7.75 5.14 4.37
C HIS A 69 7.32 6.56 4.76
N ILE A 70 7.28 7.46 3.81
CA ILE A 70 6.79 8.84 4.03
C ILE A 70 5.28 8.83 3.80
N PRO A 71 4.45 9.09 4.85
CA PRO A 71 3.00 9.11 4.70
C PRO A 71 2.59 10.16 3.64
N PHE A 72 1.51 9.88 2.92
CA PHE A 72 0.93 10.66 1.80
C PHE A 72 1.77 10.72 0.52
N ILE A 73 3.07 10.42 0.56
CA ILE A 73 3.97 10.47 -0.61
C ILE A 73 4.31 9.07 -1.08
N GLU A 74 4.57 8.18 -0.13
CA GLU A 74 4.97 6.80 -0.39
C GLU A 74 3.88 5.84 0.08
N GLU A 75 3.71 4.77 -0.69
CA GLU A 75 2.82 3.65 -0.40
C GLU A 75 3.59 2.35 -0.52
N ILE A 76 3.40 1.43 0.42
CA ILE A 76 3.99 0.09 0.36
C ILE A 76 2.87 -0.91 0.05
N GLN A 77 2.97 -1.57 -1.11
CA GLN A 77 2.09 -2.68 -1.49
C GLN A 77 2.83 -3.99 -1.27
N GLN A 78 2.14 -4.97 -0.70
CA GLN A 78 2.70 -6.29 -0.44
C GLN A 78 2.33 -7.25 -1.56
N VAL A 79 3.32 -7.96 -2.09
CA VAL A 79 3.15 -9.00 -3.11
C VAL A 79 3.46 -10.34 -2.49
N ASP A 80 2.55 -11.29 -2.60
CA ASP A 80 2.73 -12.65 -2.12
C ASP A 80 3.74 -13.39 -3.00
N THR A 81 4.83 -13.83 -2.41
CA THR A 81 5.91 -14.56 -3.10
C THR A 81 5.89 -16.06 -2.82
N ARG A 82 4.91 -16.52 -2.05
CA ARG A 82 4.72 -17.94 -1.78
C ARG A 82 4.26 -18.66 -3.03
N GLU A 83 4.45 -19.96 -3.05
CA GLU A 83 3.96 -20.82 -4.12
C GLU A 83 2.42 -20.76 -4.20
N GLN A 84 1.93 -20.46 -5.39
CA GLN A 84 0.50 -20.35 -5.67
C GLN A 84 0.10 -21.41 -6.67
N ILE A 85 -1.13 -21.90 -6.54
CA ILE A 85 -1.68 -22.91 -7.42
C ILE A 85 -2.74 -22.25 -8.31
N TYR A 86 -2.46 -22.23 -9.60
CA TYR A 86 -3.42 -21.83 -10.61
C TYR A 86 -4.07 -23.07 -11.20
N SER A 87 -5.39 -23.21 -11.06
CA SER A 87 -6.15 -24.33 -11.61
C SER A 87 -7.04 -23.86 -12.75
N VAL A 88 -6.86 -24.45 -13.90
CA VAL A 88 -7.71 -24.25 -15.08
C VAL A 88 -8.42 -25.55 -15.40
N GLN A 89 -9.73 -25.44 -15.63
CA GLN A 89 -10.52 -26.49 -16.24
C GLN A 89 -10.69 -26.15 -17.72
N THR A 90 -10.24 -27.02 -18.59
CA THR A 90 -10.38 -26.85 -20.03
C THR A 90 -10.80 -28.19 -20.66
N ASP A 91 -11.57 -28.09 -21.71
CA ASP A 91 -11.91 -29.28 -22.53
C ASP A 91 -10.81 -29.47 -23.55
N ALA A 92 -10.27 -30.66 -23.63
CA ALA A 92 -9.23 -31.01 -24.60
C ALA A 92 -9.73 -32.02 -25.62
N TYR A 93 -9.33 -31.81 -26.88
CA TYR A 93 -9.61 -32.74 -27.96
C TYR A 93 -8.38 -33.62 -28.17
N THR A 94 -8.57 -34.92 -28.04
CA THR A 94 -7.54 -35.89 -28.38
C THR A 94 -7.51 -36.08 -29.89
N SER A 95 -6.34 -36.40 -30.45
CA SER A 95 -6.15 -36.66 -31.88
C SER A 95 -7.05 -37.79 -32.42
N ASP A 96 -7.66 -38.57 -31.55
CA ASP A 96 -8.57 -39.67 -31.83
C ASP A 96 -10.06 -39.26 -31.77
N THR A 97 -10.36 -37.97 -31.90
CA THR A 97 -11.71 -37.37 -31.92
C THR A 97 -12.53 -37.61 -30.64
N GLN A 98 -11.91 -38.00 -29.54
CA GLN A 98 -12.57 -38.12 -28.27
C GLN A 98 -12.42 -36.82 -27.48
N THR A 99 -13.54 -36.26 -27.03
CA THR A 99 -13.59 -35.12 -26.14
C THR A 99 -13.26 -35.59 -24.74
N VAL A 100 -12.23 -35.03 -24.12
CA VAL A 100 -11.97 -35.20 -22.70
C VAL A 100 -12.57 -33.97 -21.99
N ASP A 101 -13.76 -34.15 -21.45
CA ASP A 101 -14.45 -33.14 -20.69
C ASP A 101 -13.77 -32.98 -19.31
N ASN A 102 -13.58 -31.74 -18.86
CA ASN A 102 -13.05 -31.44 -17.53
C ASN A 102 -11.57 -31.83 -17.30
N LEU A 103 -10.68 -31.52 -18.20
CA LEU A 103 -9.25 -31.64 -17.92
C LEU A 103 -8.82 -30.57 -16.90
N GLY A 104 -8.60 -31.00 -15.66
CA GLY A 104 -8.09 -30.12 -14.59
C GLY A 104 -6.58 -29.96 -14.67
N LEU A 105 -6.10 -28.85 -15.21
CA LEU A 105 -4.68 -28.50 -15.19
C LEU A 105 -4.38 -27.68 -13.90
N LYS A 106 -3.40 -28.12 -13.13
CA LYS A 106 -2.89 -27.38 -11.97
C LYS A 106 -1.48 -26.93 -12.26
N LEU A 107 -1.26 -25.62 -12.25
CA LEU A 107 0.04 -25.00 -12.41
C LEU A 107 0.48 -24.38 -11.09
N ASN A 108 1.62 -24.84 -10.57
CA ASN A 108 2.24 -24.21 -9.41
C ASN A 108 3.22 -23.16 -9.90
N TYR A 109 3.13 -21.95 -9.40
CA TYR A 109 4.04 -20.87 -9.72
C TYR A 109 4.37 -20.04 -8.49
N TYR A 110 5.51 -19.37 -8.52
CA TYR A 110 5.93 -18.42 -7.49
C TYR A 110 6.59 -17.22 -8.14
N TYR A 111 6.56 -16.09 -7.45
CA TYR A 111 7.24 -14.89 -7.91
C TYR A 111 8.69 -14.86 -7.43
N ASP A 112 9.62 -14.78 -8.37
CA ASP A 112 11.02 -14.51 -8.05
C ASP A 112 11.16 -13.04 -7.62
N GLY A 113 11.48 -12.81 -6.36
CA GLY A 113 11.62 -11.47 -5.78
C GLY A 113 12.61 -10.58 -6.53
N THR A 114 13.63 -11.16 -7.15
CA THR A 114 14.65 -10.40 -7.90
C THR A 114 14.11 -9.84 -9.22
N LYS A 115 13.15 -10.53 -9.84
CA LYS A 115 12.51 -10.14 -11.11
C LYS A 115 11.20 -9.41 -10.93
N LEU A 116 10.70 -9.36 -9.72
CA LEU A 116 9.42 -8.73 -9.38
C LEU A 116 9.31 -7.29 -9.89
N PRO A 117 10.34 -6.41 -9.78
CA PRO A 117 10.26 -5.04 -10.29
C PRO A 117 9.97 -4.94 -11.77
N GLU A 118 10.58 -5.81 -12.55
CA GLU A 118 10.41 -5.85 -14.00
C GLU A 118 9.00 -6.33 -14.38
N ILE A 119 8.54 -7.38 -13.72
CA ILE A 119 7.19 -7.93 -13.89
C ILE A 119 6.13 -6.88 -13.60
N ILE A 120 6.26 -6.17 -12.46
CA ILE A 120 5.29 -5.15 -12.04
C ILE A 120 5.27 -3.98 -13.02
N ARG A 121 6.43 -3.53 -13.54
CA ARG A 121 6.51 -2.44 -14.51
C ARG A 121 5.87 -2.80 -15.85
N THR A 122 6.02 -4.06 -16.27
CA THR A 122 5.59 -4.51 -17.60
C THR A 122 4.12 -4.90 -17.61
N ILE A 123 3.63 -5.55 -16.57
CA ILE A 123 2.33 -6.22 -16.58
C ILE A 123 1.39 -5.67 -15.52
N GLY A 124 1.93 -5.16 -14.39
CA GLY A 124 1.20 -4.78 -13.18
C GLY A 124 0.92 -5.99 -12.28
N ILE A 125 0.80 -5.73 -10.98
CA ILE A 125 0.64 -6.78 -9.95
C ILE A 125 -0.63 -7.62 -10.16
N SER A 126 -1.75 -6.97 -10.48
CA SER A 126 -3.06 -7.61 -10.55
C SER A 126 -3.36 -8.36 -11.87
N ASN A 127 -2.46 -8.27 -12.84
CA ASN A 127 -2.72 -8.79 -14.20
C ASN A 127 -1.84 -9.96 -14.61
N VAL A 128 -0.99 -10.47 -13.72
CA VAL A 128 -0.03 -11.54 -14.05
C VAL A 128 -0.76 -12.82 -14.44
N GLU A 129 -1.77 -13.22 -13.70
CA GLU A 129 -2.57 -14.41 -14.01
C GLU A 129 -3.24 -14.28 -15.38
N THR A 130 -3.92 -13.16 -15.61
CA THR A 130 -4.69 -12.96 -16.83
C THR A 130 -3.81 -12.75 -18.08
N LYS A 131 -2.67 -12.08 -17.93
CA LYS A 131 -1.82 -11.73 -19.08
C LYS A 131 -0.74 -12.75 -19.40
N LEU A 132 -0.24 -13.48 -18.42
CA LEU A 132 0.84 -14.44 -18.61
C LEU A 132 0.35 -15.89 -18.58
N LEU A 133 -0.47 -16.25 -17.59
CA LEU A 133 -0.84 -17.66 -17.41
C LEU A 133 -1.91 -18.09 -18.40
N VAL A 134 -2.99 -17.32 -18.53
CA VAL A 134 -4.10 -17.69 -19.43
C VAL A 134 -3.67 -17.91 -20.88
N PRO A 135 -2.95 -16.98 -21.56
CA PRO A 135 -2.60 -17.18 -22.97
C PRO A 135 -1.55 -18.26 -23.19
N ASN A 136 -0.67 -18.53 -22.22
CA ASN A 136 0.34 -19.56 -22.36
C ASN A 136 -0.21 -20.96 -22.09
N VAL A 137 -1.13 -21.11 -21.16
CA VAL A 137 -1.81 -22.38 -20.89
C VAL A 137 -2.78 -22.75 -22.01
N ALA A 138 -3.45 -21.78 -22.62
CA ALA A 138 -4.38 -22.02 -23.73
C ALA A 138 -3.69 -22.42 -25.06
N LYS A 139 -2.36 -22.32 -25.16
CA LYS A 139 -1.58 -22.70 -26.34
C LYS A 139 -1.03 -24.14 -26.31
N ILE A 140 -1.17 -24.80 -25.17
CA ILE A 140 -0.75 -26.21 -25.03
C ILE A 140 -1.87 -27.13 -25.50
#